data_da79c43901a13e8d32f2c35dab156711
#
_entry.id   da79c43901a13e8d32f2c35dab156711
#
_cell.length_a   1.000
_cell.length_b   1.000
_cell.length_c   1.000
_cell.angle_alpha   90.00
_cell.angle_beta   90.00
_cell.angle_gamma   90.00
#
_symmetry.space_group_name_H-M   'P 1'
#
loop_
_entity.id
_entity.type
_entity.pdbx_description
1 polymer ?
#
loop_
_entity_poly.entity_id
_entity_poly.type
_entity_poly.pdbx_seq_one_letter_code
_entity_poly.pdbx_strand_id
1 'polypeptide(L)'
;MSEKKIRGGSLIARALKDKGIEHVFTLSGGFCNPALEGFMECQMEVINCPHEQVAGHIADGHTRITRKPAVCLVGPEGFANAVPSMMEAWGERSPVIFITGSSSLKRQGSGGFKEIDDVAIAAPLTKYSASITDGTRIREFVDKAYRIATNGYPGAVHLSMPVDIMFSSFSEDAGLEERPFSHQTKPIVKAWPDPAQISEILELACNSKKPVLIGGHGIWWSGSEKKLEEAGNNLKIPIFNIPYHQKLLGEEANAYMGLADIHQYPPSKFALHKSDLVLMVGARLDNQMNFGNPPLFPKSTKLVCINGSH
;
A
#
# COMPACT_ATOMS: atom_id res chain seq x y z
N MET A 1 -28.35 0.78 -31.68
CA MET A 1 -27.68 -0.44 -31.17
C MET A 1 -28.14 -0.62 -29.74
N SER A 2 -28.55 -1.83 -29.30
CA SER A 2 -28.96 -2.04 -27.90
C SER A 2 -27.73 -1.87 -27.01
N GLU A 3 -27.86 -1.07 -25.98
CA GLU A 3 -26.82 -0.87 -24.97
C GLU A 3 -26.46 -2.22 -24.32
N LYS A 4 -25.19 -2.61 -24.38
CA LYS A 4 -24.73 -3.85 -23.80
C LYS A 4 -24.69 -3.70 -22.28
N LYS A 5 -25.37 -4.62 -21.58
CA LYS A 5 -25.43 -4.66 -20.11
C LYS A 5 -24.60 -5.78 -19.57
N ILE A 6 -23.83 -5.50 -18.50
CA ILE A 6 -23.01 -6.46 -17.76
C ILE A 6 -23.30 -6.35 -16.25
N ARG A 7 -22.99 -7.41 -15.51
CA ARG A 7 -23.15 -7.41 -14.06
C ARG A 7 -22.18 -6.43 -13.40
N GLY A 8 -22.55 -5.89 -12.24
CA GLY A 8 -21.69 -5.00 -11.46
C GLY A 8 -20.34 -5.66 -11.11
N GLY A 9 -20.34 -6.97 -10.84
CA GLY A 9 -19.12 -7.74 -10.64
C GLY A 9 -18.21 -7.77 -11.87
N SER A 10 -18.75 -7.94 -13.08
CA SER A 10 -17.97 -7.83 -14.32
C SER A 10 -17.49 -6.39 -14.57
N LEU A 11 -18.28 -5.38 -14.18
CA LEU A 11 -17.89 -3.97 -14.33
C LEU A 11 -16.71 -3.60 -13.41
N ILE A 12 -16.71 -4.06 -12.14
CA ILE A 12 -15.57 -3.83 -11.24
C ILE A 12 -14.30 -4.53 -11.74
N ALA A 13 -14.44 -5.76 -12.28
CA ALA A 13 -13.32 -6.49 -12.85
C ALA A 13 -12.67 -5.73 -14.02
N ARG A 14 -13.47 -5.20 -14.94
CA ARG A 14 -12.98 -4.37 -16.05
C ARG A 14 -12.31 -3.10 -15.57
N ALA A 15 -12.93 -2.40 -14.61
CA ALA A 15 -12.36 -1.19 -14.04
C ALA A 15 -10.98 -1.43 -13.41
N LEU A 16 -10.78 -2.57 -12.75
CA LEU A 16 -9.49 -2.98 -12.17
C LEU A 16 -8.49 -3.40 -13.26
N LYS A 17 -8.94 -4.13 -14.28
CA LYS A 17 -8.09 -4.49 -15.43
C LYS A 17 -7.58 -3.27 -16.17
N ASP A 18 -8.41 -2.25 -16.35
CA ASP A 18 -8.04 -0.95 -16.96
C ASP A 18 -6.94 -0.23 -16.17
N LYS A 19 -6.75 -0.56 -14.87
CA LYS A 19 -5.64 -0.08 -14.03
C LYS A 19 -4.39 -0.95 -14.10
N GLY A 20 -4.39 -1.99 -14.93
CA GLY A 20 -3.26 -2.90 -15.07
C GLY A 20 -3.14 -3.92 -13.93
N ILE A 21 -4.19 -4.16 -13.19
CA ILE A 21 -4.21 -5.21 -12.17
C ILE A 21 -4.37 -6.56 -12.88
N GLU A 22 -3.49 -7.49 -12.57
CA GLU A 22 -3.41 -8.80 -13.21
C GLU A 22 -3.78 -9.93 -12.26
N HIS A 23 -3.63 -9.75 -10.94
CA HIS A 23 -3.77 -10.80 -9.94
C HIS A 23 -4.86 -10.46 -8.92
N VAL A 24 -5.69 -11.45 -8.62
CA VAL A 24 -6.75 -11.39 -7.60
C VAL A 24 -6.58 -12.58 -6.66
N PHE A 25 -6.46 -12.30 -5.38
CA PHE A 25 -6.35 -13.30 -4.33
C PHE A 25 -7.68 -13.38 -3.59
N THR A 26 -8.21 -14.60 -3.40
CA THR A 26 -9.57 -14.77 -2.89
C THR A 26 -9.71 -16.09 -2.14
N LEU A 27 -10.67 -16.16 -1.23
CA LEU A 27 -11.41 -17.38 -0.95
C LEU A 27 -12.81 -17.19 -1.51
N SER A 28 -13.18 -18.00 -2.50
CA SER A 28 -14.42 -17.84 -3.24
C SER A 28 -15.65 -18.01 -2.33
N GLY A 29 -16.66 -17.15 -2.52
CA GLY A 29 -17.93 -17.18 -1.81
C GLY A 29 -19.05 -16.63 -2.67
N GLY A 30 -20.29 -17.03 -2.42
CA GLY A 30 -21.43 -16.73 -3.27
C GLY A 30 -21.69 -15.25 -3.52
N PHE A 31 -21.34 -14.38 -2.57
CA PHE A 31 -21.46 -12.93 -2.71
C PHE A 31 -20.52 -12.34 -3.75
N CYS A 32 -19.43 -13.05 -4.09
CA CYS A 32 -18.38 -12.56 -4.98
C CYS A 32 -18.44 -13.15 -6.40
N ASN A 33 -19.33 -14.12 -6.66
CA ASN A 33 -19.36 -14.87 -7.92
C ASN A 33 -19.36 -13.99 -9.19
N PRO A 34 -20.17 -12.91 -9.31
CA PRO A 34 -20.15 -12.10 -10.52
C PRO A 34 -18.82 -11.34 -10.74
N ALA A 35 -18.10 -11.02 -9.65
CA ALA A 35 -16.75 -10.42 -9.78
C ALA A 35 -15.74 -11.50 -10.21
N LEU A 36 -15.82 -12.70 -9.67
CA LEU A 36 -14.95 -13.83 -10.08
C LEU A 36 -15.15 -14.19 -11.55
N GLU A 37 -16.41 -14.28 -12.02
CA GLU A 37 -16.72 -14.44 -13.44
C GLU A 37 -16.09 -13.32 -14.27
N GLY A 38 -16.26 -12.06 -13.85
CA GLY A 38 -15.70 -10.89 -14.54
C GLY A 38 -14.17 -10.88 -14.58
N PHE A 39 -13.48 -11.31 -13.53
CA PHE A 39 -12.03 -11.43 -13.53
C PHE A 39 -11.54 -12.47 -14.54
N MET A 40 -12.20 -13.63 -14.61
CA MET A 40 -11.90 -14.66 -15.61
C MET A 40 -12.17 -14.16 -17.04
N GLU A 41 -13.30 -13.47 -17.30
CA GLU A 41 -13.60 -12.84 -18.59
C GLU A 41 -12.52 -11.84 -19.01
N CYS A 42 -11.96 -11.09 -18.05
CA CYS A 42 -10.86 -10.14 -18.27
C CYS A 42 -9.48 -10.79 -18.33
N GLN A 43 -9.39 -12.11 -18.28
CA GLN A 43 -8.12 -12.85 -18.26
C GLN A 43 -7.18 -12.40 -17.14
N MET A 44 -7.75 -12.09 -15.97
CA MET A 44 -6.98 -11.86 -14.75
C MET A 44 -6.71 -13.20 -14.07
N GLU A 45 -5.56 -13.32 -13.43
CA GLU A 45 -5.20 -14.52 -12.67
C GLU A 45 -5.91 -14.49 -11.31
N VAL A 46 -6.86 -15.44 -11.14
CA VAL A 46 -7.61 -15.60 -9.89
C VAL A 46 -6.99 -16.74 -9.08
N ILE A 47 -6.42 -16.40 -7.94
CA ILE A 47 -5.74 -17.34 -7.05
C ILE A 47 -6.65 -17.61 -5.85
N ASN A 48 -7.24 -18.82 -5.84
CA ASN A 48 -8.07 -19.24 -4.72
C ASN A 48 -7.20 -19.73 -3.57
N CYS A 49 -7.40 -19.15 -2.40
CA CYS A 49 -6.62 -19.41 -1.18
C CYS A 49 -7.44 -20.26 -0.18
N PRO A 50 -6.78 -20.99 0.73
CA PRO A 50 -7.47 -21.83 1.70
C PRO A 50 -8.13 -21.04 2.84
N HIS A 51 -7.82 -19.75 2.99
CA HIS A 51 -8.35 -18.86 4.03
C HIS A 51 -8.25 -17.42 3.58
N GLU A 52 -9.19 -16.56 3.98
CA GLU A 52 -9.23 -15.15 3.56
C GLU A 52 -8.02 -14.32 4.09
N GLN A 53 -7.58 -14.62 5.29
CA GLN A 53 -6.36 -14.03 5.82
C GLN A 53 -5.15 -14.37 4.95
N VAL A 54 -5.05 -15.60 4.48
CA VAL A 54 -3.99 -16.05 3.57
C VAL A 54 -4.07 -15.30 2.26
N ALA A 55 -5.28 -15.12 1.70
CA ALA A 55 -5.49 -14.34 0.48
C ALA A 55 -4.98 -12.90 0.64
N GLY A 56 -5.29 -12.25 1.75
CA GLY A 56 -4.83 -10.90 2.04
C GLY A 56 -3.31 -10.81 2.24
N HIS A 57 -2.69 -11.77 2.95
CA HIS A 57 -1.23 -11.79 3.14
C HIS A 57 -0.48 -12.10 1.83
N ILE A 58 -1.02 -12.96 0.97
CA ILE A 58 -0.41 -13.21 -0.34
C ILE A 58 -0.52 -11.95 -1.22
N ALA A 59 -1.68 -11.26 -1.21
CA ALA A 59 -1.84 -9.99 -1.90
C ALA A 59 -0.81 -8.95 -1.41
N ASP A 60 -0.61 -8.84 -0.10
CA ASP A 60 0.42 -7.98 0.50
C ASP A 60 1.83 -8.37 0.03
N GLY A 61 2.20 -9.65 0.15
CA GLY A 61 3.50 -10.16 -0.30
C GLY A 61 3.74 -9.92 -1.80
N HIS A 62 2.71 -10.13 -2.63
CA HIS A 62 2.76 -9.85 -4.06
C HIS A 62 3.09 -8.36 -4.33
N THR A 63 2.39 -7.43 -3.66
CA THR A 63 2.67 -6.00 -3.85
C THR A 63 4.06 -5.62 -3.41
N ARG A 64 4.54 -6.17 -2.30
CA ARG A 64 5.89 -5.92 -1.79
C ARG A 64 6.99 -6.39 -2.74
N ILE A 65 6.79 -7.50 -3.43
CA ILE A 65 7.79 -8.05 -4.37
C ILE A 65 7.72 -7.34 -5.72
N THR A 66 6.51 -7.15 -6.26
CA THR A 66 6.31 -6.64 -7.62
C THR A 66 6.22 -5.12 -7.70
N ARG A 67 5.95 -4.44 -6.60
CA ARG A 67 5.60 -3.01 -6.52
C ARG A 67 4.34 -2.64 -7.31
N LYS A 68 3.54 -3.65 -7.68
CA LYS A 68 2.26 -3.47 -8.37
C LYS A 68 1.11 -3.64 -7.38
N PRO A 69 0.02 -2.88 -7.51
CA PRO A 69 -1.19 -3.12 -6.74
C PRO A 69 -1.76 -4.51 -6.98
N ALA A 70 -2.38 -5.09 -5.97
CA ALA A 70 -3.09 -6.36 -6.04
C ALA A 70 -4.48 -6.24 -5.42
N VAL A 71 -5.35 -7.18 -5.75
CA VAL A 71 -6.72 -7.25 -5.21
C VAL A 71 -6.85 -8.45 -4.27
N CYS A 72 -7.45 -8.21 -3.11
CA CYS A 72 -7.96 -9.26 -2.23
C CYS A 72 -9.49 -9.18 -2.22
N LEU A 73 -10.18 -10.20 -2.76
CA LEU A 73 -11.64 -10.27 -2.82
C LEU A 73 -12.15 -11.32 -1.83
N VAL A 74 -13.07 -10.92 -0.94
CA VAL A 74 -13.63 -11.79 0.09
C VAL A 74 -15.13 -11.57 0.27
N GLY A 75 -15.83 -12.58 0.80
CA GLY A 75 -17.23 -12.45 1.22
C GLY A 75 -17.39 -11.69 2.55
N PRO A 76 -18.62 -11.50 3.04
CA PRO A 76 -18.87 -10.72 4.25
C PRO A 76 -18.23 -11.33 5.51
N GLU A 77 -18.31 -12.65 5.69
CA GLU A 77 -17.60 -13.33 6.78
C GLU A 77 -16.09 -13.36 6.58
N GLY A 78 -15.67 -13.50 5.34
CA GLY A 78 -14.27 -13.50 4.96
C GLY A 78 -13.59 -12.16 5.20
N PHE A 79 -14.34 -11.08 5.19
CA PHE A 79 -13.81 -9.76 5.56
C PHE A 79 -13.23 -9.77 6.98
N ALA A 80 -13.97 -10.29 7.95
CA ALA A 80 -13.48 -10.34 9.34
C ALA A 80 -12.18 -11.17 9.45
N ASN A 81 -12.07 -12.27 8.69
CA ASN A 81 -10.87 -13.08 8.61
C ASN A 81 -9.71 -12.37 7.91
N ALA A 82 -9.98 -11.45 6.98
CA ALA A 82 -8.95 -10.69 6.27
C ALA A 82 -8.39 -9.49 7.06
N VAL A 83 -9.04 -9.05 8.14
CA VAL A 83 -8.63 -7.88 8.94
C VAL A 83 -7.16 -7.92 9.38
N PRO A 84 -6.59 -9.04 9.88
CA PRO A 84 -5.18 -9.09 10.22
C PRO A 84 -4.25 -8.77 9.04
N SER A 85 -4.61 -9.23 7.83
CA SER A 85 -3.83 -8.93 6.62
C SER A 85 -3.98 -7.47 6.15
N MET A 86 -5.12 -6.82 6.42
CA MET A 86 -5.26 -5.38 6.20
C MET A 86 -4.33 -4.58 7.12
N MET A 87 -4.23 -4.99 8.38
CA MET A 87 -3.34 -4.36 9.35
C MET A 87 -1.87 -4.48 8.91
N GLU A 88 -1.47 -5.65 8.40
CA GLU A 88 -0.13 -5.85 7.85
C GLU A 88 0.12 -4.96 6.63
N ALA A 89 -0.77 -5.00 5.64
CA ALA A 89 -0.66 -4.17 4.44
C ALA A 89 -0.64 -2.66 4.77
N TRP A 90 -1.38 -2.22 5.79
CA TRP A 90 -1.32 -0.86 6.32
C TRP A 90 0.06 -0.53 6.89
N GLY A 91 0.60 -1.42 7.73
CA GLY A 91 1.92 -1.28 8.35
C GLY A 91 3.03 -1.17 7.30
N GLU A 92 2.97 -2.04 6.30
CA GLU A 92 3.98 -2.18 5.24
C GLU A 92 3.82 -1.21 4.07
N ARG A 93 2.79 -0.36 4.09
CA ARG A 93 2.51 0.58 2.99
C ARG A 93 2.19 -0.12 1.67
N SER A 94 1.61 -1.29 1.73
CA SER A 94 1.30 -2.11 0.55
C SER A 94 0.02 -1.66 -0.13
N PRO A 95 0.02 -1.38 -1.45
CA PRO A 95 -1.15 -0.93 -2.20
C PRO A 95 -2.10 -2.10 -2.52
N VAL A 96 -2.65 -2.74 -1.48
CA VAL A 96 -3.66 -3.79 -1.64
C VAL A 96 -5.04 -3.15 -1.70
N ILE A 97 -5.83 -3.51 -2.70
CA ILE A 97 -7.24 -3.14 -2.83
C ILE A 97 -8.08 -4.30 -2.28
N PHE A 98 -8.54 -4.17 -1.05
CA PHE A 98 -9.47 -5.12 -0.46
C PHE A 98 -10.87 -4.83 -0.97
N ILE A 99 -11.58 -5.86 -1.43
CA ILE A 99 -12.96 -5.77 -1.89
C ILE A 99 -13.78 -6.79 -1.11
N THR A 100 -14.83 -6.30 -0.45
CA THR A 100 -15.76 -7.16 0.29
C THR A 100 -17.09 -7.23 -0.43
N GLY A 101 -17.53 -8.46 -0.78
CA GLY A 101 -18.93 -8.68 -1.14
C GLY A 101 -19.78 -8.54 0.13
N SER A 102 -20.60 -7.50 0.24
CA SER A 102 -21.37 -7.20 1.44
C SER A 102 -22.87 -7.41 1.29
N SER A 103 -23.61 -7.31 2.40
CA SER A 103 -25.07 -7.41 2.42
C SER A 103 -25.73 -6.36 1.51
N SER A 104 -26.95 -6.63 1.09
CA SER A 104 -27.71 -5.75 0.19
C SER A 104 -27.87 -4.34 0.75
N LEU A 105 -27.51 -3.34 -0.04
CA LEU A 105 -27.69 -1.93 0.30
C LEU A 105 -29.15 -1.58 0.60
N LYS A 106 -30.08 -2.17 -0.19
CA LYS A 106 -31.55 -1.96 -0.01
C LYS A 106 -32.10 -2.53 1.30
N ARG A 107 -31.36 -3.42 1.93
CA ARG A 107 -31.75 -4.11 3.18
C ARG A 107 -30.81 -3.79 4.34
N GLN A 108 -29.95 -2.81 4.19
CA GLN A 108 -29.00 -2.42 5.23
C GLN A 108 -29.73 -2.06 6.53
N GLY A 109 -29.27 -2.61 7.65
CA GLY A 109 -29.91 -2.45 8.96
C GLY A 109 -31.09 -3.40 9.22
N SER A 110 -31.43 -4.30 8.27
CA SER A 110 -32.54 -5.26 8.44
C SER A 110 -32.08 -6.62 8.97
N GLY A 111 -30.82 -6.78 9.38
CA GLY A 111 -30.26 -8.05 9.84
C GLY A 111 -30.02 -9.03 8.70
N GLY A 112 -29.48 -8.57 7.59
CA GLY A 112 -29.11 -9.39 6.45
C GLY A 112 -28.07 -10.46 6.81
N PHE A 113 -27.87 -11.45 5.94
CA PHE A 113 -26.93 -12.54 6.18
C PHE A 113 -25.51 -11.97 6.38
N LYS A 114 -24.96 -12.19 7.59
CA LYS A 114 -23.62 -11.72 8.00
C LYS A 114 -23.39 -10.23 7.75
N GLU A 115 -24.43 -9.44 7.97
CA GLU A 115 -24.36 -7.99 7.86
C GLU A 115 -23.46 -7.41 8.96
N ILE A 116 -22.43 -6.66 8.54
CA ILE A 116 -21.52 -5.92 9.42
C ILE A 116 -21.19 -4.59 8.77
N ASP A 117 -20.74 -3.63 9.54
CA ASP A 117 -20.18 -2.38 9.04
C ASP A 117 -18.68 -2.58 8.69
N ASP A 118 -18.45 -3.20 7.54
CA ASP A 118 -17.12 -3.48 7.01
C ASP A 118 -16.35 -2.20 6.68
N VAL A 119 -17.04 -1.14 6.28
CA VAL A 119 -16.44 0.18 6.00
C VAL A 119 -15.87 0.79 7.28
N ALA A 120 -16.62 0.79 8.38
CA ALA A 120 -16.14 1.33 9.65
C ALA A 120 -14.99 0.50 10.23
N ILE A 121 -15.04 -0.83 10.11
CA ILE A 121 -13.97 -1.71 10.58
C ILE A 121 -12.69 -1.52 9.76
N ALA A 122 -12.78 -1.38 8.44
CA ALA A 122 -11.62 -1.16 7.58
C ALA A 122 -11.04 0.26 7.67
N ALA A 123 -11.82 1.26 8.06
CA ALA A 123 -11.40 2.66 8.05
C ALA A 123 -10.08 2.94 8.77
N PRO A 124 -9.82 2.44 10.01
CA PRO A 124 -8.55 2.67 10.70
C PRO A 124 -7.35 1.90 10.12
N LEU A 125 -7.59 0.92 9.26
CA LEU A 125 -6.58 0.02 8.69
C LEU A 125 -6.31 0.30 7.20
N THR A 126 -6.91 1.36 6.65
CA THR A 126 -6.81 1.68 5.22
C THR A 126 -6.71 3.18 4.99
N LYS A 127 -6.11 3.56 3.87
CA LYS A 127 -6.09 4.98 3.44
C LYS A 127 -7.45 5.48 2.98
N TYR A 128 -8.32 4.55 2.58
CA TYR A 128 -9.65 4.83 2.08
C TYR A 128 -10.52 3.59 2.26
N SER A 129 -11.69 3.77 2.84
CA SER A 129 -12.71 2.73 2.96
C SER A 129 -14.06 3.32 2.57
N ALA A 130 -14.78 2.67 1.66
CA ALA A 130 -16.09 3.14 1.21
C ALA A 130 -16.96 2.01 0.68
N SER A 131 -18.28 2.17 0.83
CA SER A 131 -19.26 1.33 0.15
C SER A 131 -19.59 1.90 -1.23
N ILE A 132 -19.69 1.02 -2.22
CA ILE A 132 -20.17 1.35 -3.55
C ILE A 132 -21.70 1.44 -3.45
N THR A 133 -22.23 2.65 -3.46
CA THR A 133 -23.66 2.90 -3.26
C THR A 133 -24.48 3.01 -4.56
N ASP A 134 -23.78 3.08 -5.70
CA ASP A 134 -24.38 3.20 -7.02
C ASP A 134 -23.53 2.43 -8.04
N GLY A 135 -24.15 1.46 -8.70
CA GLY A 135 -23.46 0.60 -9.67
C GLY A 135 -22.98 1.33 -10.92
N THR A 136 -23.61 2.45 -11.29
CA THR A 136 -23.18 3.30 -12.41
C THR A 136 -21.85 4.01 -12.11
N ARG A 137 -21.49 4.11 -10.83
CA ARG A 137 -20.27 4.75 -10.33
C ARG A 137 -19.15 3.79 -9.95
N ILE A 138 -19.28 2.49 -10.24
CA ILE A 138 -18.24 1.49 -9.91
C ILE A 138 -16.87 1.93 -10.37
N ARG A 139 -16.75 2.40 -11.63
CA ARG A 139 -15.47 2.87 -12.18
C ARG A 139 -14.89 4.04 -11.39
N GLU A 140 -15.73 4.95 -10.93
CA GLU A 140 -15.32 6.08 -10.11
C GLU A 140 -14.73 5.63 -8.76
N PHE A 141 -15.39 4.68 -8.09
CA PHE A 141 -14.90 4.14 -6.81
C PHE A 141 -13.57 3.41 -7.00
N VAL A 142 -13.44 2.61 -8.06
CA VAL A 142 -12.18 1.91 -8.39
C VAL A 142 -11.07 2.90 -8.71
N ASP A 143 -11.32 3.92 -9.53
CA ASP A 143 -10.35 4.97 -9.86
C ASP A 143 -9.86 5.70 -8.62
N LYS A 144 -10.78 6.05 -7.72
CA LYS A 144 -10.45 6.73 -6.47
C LYS A 144 -9.63 5.81 -5.56
N ALA A 145 -10.06 4.55 -5.37
CA ALA A 145 -9.36 3.58 -4.56
C ALA A 145 -7.94 3.33 -5.08
N TYR A 146 -7.79 3.05 -6.38
CA TYR A 146 -6.50 2.84 -7.03
C TYR A 146 -5.56 4.05 -6.85
N ARG A 147 -6.05 5.25 -7.12
CA ARG A 147 -5.27 6.47 -6.97
C ARG A 147 -4.82 6.70 -5.53
N ILE A 148 -5.69 6.46 -4.55
CA ILE A 148 -5.33 6.61 -3.13
C ILE A 148 -4.36 5.52 -2.69
N ALA A 149 -4.54 4.28 -3.17
CA ALA A 149 -3.61 3.19 -2.87
C ALA A 149 -2.19 3.44 -3.36
N THR A 150 -2.05 4.11 -4.51
CA THR A 150 -0.76 4.23 -5.23
C THR A 150 -0.08 5.59 -5.12
N ASN A 151 -0.81 6.67 -4.78
CA ASN A 151 -0.25 8.03 -4.73
C ASN A 151 0.26 8.41 -3.33
N GLY A 152 1.31 9.20 -3.31
CA GLY A 152 2.04 9.58 -2.10
C GLY A 152 2.70 8.35 -1.49
N TYR A 153 2.53 8.13 -0.19
CA TYR A 153 2.83 6.82 0.39
C TYR A 153 1.80 5.80 -0.08
N PRO A 154 2.20 4.69 -0.72
CA PRO A 154 1.28 3.61 -1.03
C PRO A 154 0.60 3.05 0.23
N GLY A 155 -0.46 2.30 0.06
CA GLY A 155 -1.10 1.64 1.20
C GLY A 155 -2.44 1.02 0.86
N ALA A 156 -2.93 0.20 1.78
CA ALA A 156 -4.18 -0.51 1.66
C ALA A 156 -5.39 0.41 1.52
N VAL A 157 -6.36 -0.02 0.72
CA VAL A 157 -7.69 0.60 0.57
C VAL A 157 -8.77 -0.47 0.61
N HIS A 158 -9.99 -0.08 0.92
CA HIS A 158 -11.13 -0.99 1.00
C HIS A 158 -12.34 -0.47 0.23
N LEU A 159 -12.99 -1.37 -0.51
CA LEU A 159 -14.28 -1.16 -1.16
C LEU A 159 -15.27 -2.24 -0.73
N SER A 160 -16.34 -1.83 -0.06
CA SER A 160 -17.50 -2.66 0.19
C SER A 160 -18.40 -2.66 -1.03
N MET A 161 -18.72 -3.83 -1.57
CA MET A 161 -19.57 -3.96 -2.76
C MET A 161 -20.84 -4.76 -2.42
N PRO A 162 -21.98 -4.06 -2.18
CA PRO A 162 -23.23 -4.69 -1.83
C PRO A 162 -23.70 -5.70 -2.87
N VAL A 163 -24.25 -6.83 -2.41
CA VAL A 163 -24.66 -7.94 -3.26
C VAL A 163 -25.68 -7.54 -4.32
N ASP A 164 -26.60 -6.62 -4.03
CA ASP A 164 -27.56 -6.13 -4.99
C ASP A 164 -26.90 -5.29 -6.11
N ILE A 165 -25.82 -4.60 -5.85
CA ILE A 165 -25.00 -3.94 -6.87
C ILE A 165 -24.14 -4.97 -7.61
N MET A 166 -23.51 -5.91 -6.89
CA MET A 166 -22.67 -6.97 -7.45
C MET A 166 -23.40 -7.77 -8.54
N PHE A 167 -24.67 -8.14 -8.29
CA PHE A 167 -25.49 -8.99 -9.17
C PHE A 167 -26.35 -8.21 -10.18
N SER A 168 -26.62 -6.91 -9.95
CA SER A 168 -27.39 -6.08 -10.89
C SER A 168 -26.62 -5.79 -12.17
N SER A 169 -27.36 -5.54 -13.26
CA SER A 169 -26.78 -5.23 -14.56
C SER A 169 -26.78 -3.73 -14.83
N PHE A 170 -25.68 -3.23 -15.33
CA PHE A 170 -25.45 -1.83 -15.69
C PHE A 170 -24.95 -1.75 -17.13
N SER A 171 -25.00 -0.57 -17.75
CA SER A 171 -24.33 -0.34 -19.02
C SER A 171 -22.86 -0.73 -18.92
N GLU A 172 -22.33 -1.40 -19.95
CA GLU A 172 -20.89 -1.71 -20.04
C GLU A 172 -20.03 -0.45 -19.99
N ASP A 173 -20.58 0.66 -20.53
CA ASP A 173 -19.94 1.96 -20.59
C ASP A 173 -20.26 2.86 -19.39
N ALA A 174 -20.97 2.35 -18.37
CA ALA A 174 -21.33 3.13 -17.18
C ALA A 174 -20.09 3.78 -16.56
N GLY A 175 -20.15 5.09 -16.38
CA GLY A 175 -19.06 5.91 -15.83
C GLY A 175 -17.95 6.26 -16.82
N LEU A 176 -18.04 5.86 -18.10
CA LEU A 176 -17.08 6.25 -19.14
C LEU A 176 -17.43 7.61 -19.75
N GLU A 177 -18.71 7.86 -20.02
CA GLU A 177 -19.18 9.06 -20.74
C GLU A 177 -19.11 10.35 -19.91
N GLU A 178 -19.25 10.24 -18.61
CA GLU A 178 -19.35 11.40 -17.73
C GLU A 178 -18.01 12.02 -17.33
N ARG A 179 -16.89 11.37 -17.64
CA ARG A 179 -15.56 11.80 -17.16
C ARG A 179 -14.46 11.61 -18.19
N PRO A 180 -14.31 12.56 -19.13
CA PRO A 180 -13.26 12.48 -20.17
C PRO A 180 -11.82 12.44 -19.61
N PHE A 181 -11.63 12.70 -18.31
CA PHE A 181 -10.33 12.67 -17.65
C PHE A 181 -10.06 11.41 -16.79
N SER A 182 -11.04 10.52 -16.64
CA SER A 182 -10.92 9.33 -15.76
C SER A 182 -10.12 8.19 -16.39
N HIS A 183 -10.03 8.15 -17.72
CA HIS A 183 -9.38 7.05 -18.45
C HIS A 183 -7.87 7.20 -18.59
N GLN A 184 -7.36 8.41 -18.42
CA GLN A 184 -5.93 8.61 -18.42
C GLN A 184 -5.44 8.41 -16.99
N THR A 185 -4.78 7.30 -16.72
CA THR A 185 -3.87 7.16 -15.57
C THR A 185 -2.85 8.27 -15.70
N LYS A 186 -3.15 9.42 -15.07
CA LYS A 186 -2.14 10.47 -14.98
C LYS A 186 -0.97 9.90 -14.21
N PRO A 187 0.25 10.16 -14.66
CA PRO A 187 1.43 9.69 -13.94
C PRO A 187 1.34 10.17 -12.49
N ILE A 188 1.76 9.32 -11.58
CA ILE A 188 1.90 9.66 -10.16
C ILE A 188 2.67 10.98 -10.08
N VAL A 189 2.03 12.01 -9.53
CA VAL A 189 2.68 13.30 -9.34
C VAL A 189 3.77 13.09 -8.28
N LYS A 190 5.03 13.12 -8.72
CA LYS A 190 6.16 13.05 -7.79
C LYS A 190 6.28 14.41 -7.11
N ALA A 191 6.17 14.42 -5.79
CA ALA A 191 6.54 15.60 -5.02
C ALA A 191 8.06 15.81 -5.11
N TRP A 192 8.48 17.03 -5.38
CA TRP A 192 9.89 17.42 -5.35
C TRP A 192 10.17 18.14 -4.02
N PRO A 193 11.27 17.81 -3.35
CA PRO A 193 11.67 18.53 -2.15
C PRO A 193 12.10 19.96 -2.50
N ASP A 194 11.98 20.85 -1.53
CA ASP A 194 12.53 22.20 -1.64
C ASP A 194 14.07 22.14 -1.79
N PRO A 195 14.65 22.72 -2.86
CA PRO A 195 16.10 22.72 -3.06
C PRO A 195 16.88 23.35 -1.90
N ALA A 196 16.31 24.34 -1.21
CA ALA A 196 16.95 24.96 -0.06
C ALA A 196 17.08 23.99 1.11
N GLN A 197 16.01 23.21 1.40
CA GLN A 197 16.04 22.16 2.43
C GLN A 197 17.04 21.06 2.08
N ILE A 198 17.15 20.66 0.82
CA ILE A 198 18.15 19.68 0.39
C ILE A 198 19.56 20.21 0.61
N SER A 199 19.82 21.48 0.27
CA SER A 199 21.13 22.09 0.50
C SER A 199 21.50 22.13 2.00
N GLU A 200 20.55 22.45 2.87
CA GLU A 200 20.73 22.41 4.31
C GLU A 200 21.06 20.99 4.83
N ILE A 201 20.34 19.98 4.34
CA ILE A 201 20.58 18.59 4.72
C ILE A 201 21.96 18.13 4.28
N LEU A 202 22.40 18.49 3.07
CA LEU A 202 23.73 18.17 2.57
C LEU A 202 24.82 18.85 3.39
N GLU A 203 24.62 20.12 3.75
CA GLU A 203 25.56 20.85 4.62
C GLU A 203 25.65 20.19 6.00
N LEU A 204 24.53 19.79 6.60
CA LEU A 204 24.53 19.03 7.84
C LEU A 204 25.30 17.71 7.71
N ALA A 205 25.09 16.99 6.61
CA ALA A 205 25.78 15.72 6.36
C ALA A 205 27.30 15.91 6.20
N CYS A 206 27.72 16.92 5.44
CA CYS A 206 29.14 17.23 5.23
C CYS A 206 29.87 17.70 6.49
N ASN A 207 29.17 18.39 7.39
CA ASN A 207 29.72 18.92 8.64
C ASN A 207 29.65 17.92 9.82
N SER A 208 28.93 16.81 9.64
CA SER A 208 28.82 15.76 10.65
C SER A 208 30.11 14.93 10.73
N LYS A 209 30.48 14.52 11.94
CA LYS A 209 31.66 13.66 12.19
C LYS A 209 31.31 12.18 12.18
N LYS A 210 30.08 11.84 12.54
CA LYS A 210 29.58 10.48 12.67
C LYS A 210 28.14 10.34 12.14
N PRO A 211 27.91 10.67 10.86
CA PRO A 211 26.61 10.56 10.26
C PRO A 211 26.20 9.09 10.07
N VAL A 212 24.92 8.80 10.17
CA VAL A 212 24.33 7.51 9.86
C VAL A 212 23.11 7.73 8.94
N LEU A 213 22.96 6.90 7.92
CA LEU A 213 21.81 6.91 7.02
C LEU A 213 20.96 5.67 7.22
N ILE A 214 19.65 5.85 7.39
CA ILE A 214 18.68 4.76 7.55
C ILE A 214 17.69 4.82 6.39
N GLY A 215 17.70 3.77 5.55
CA GLY A 215 16.75 3.60 4.46
C GLY A 215 15.53 2.79 4.88
N GLY A 216 14.35 3.15 4.39
CA GLY A 216 13.10 2.47 4.69
C GLY A 216 12.16 2.29 3.49
N HIS A 217 10.88 2.02 3.77
CA HIS A 217 9.83 1.76 2.78
C HIS A 217 9.79 2.75 1.62
N GLY A 218 9.99 4.04 1.90
CA GLY A 218 9.94 5.07 0.87
C GLY A 218 10.99 4.88 -0.20
N ILE A 219 12.17 4.35 0.15
CA ILE A 219 13.20 3.99 -0.82
C ILE A 219 12.72 2.85 -1.72
N TRP A 220 12.15 1.79 -1.11
CA TRP A 220 11.63 0.65 -1.84
C TRP A 220 10.51 1.06 -2.81
N TRP A 221 9.48 1.74 -2.31
CA TRP A 221 8.34 2.12 -3.13
C TRP A 221 8.67 3.15 -4.22
N SER A 222 9.71 3.96 -4.03
CA SER A 222 10.18 4.92 -5.06
C SER A 222 11.15 4.31 -6.07
N GLY A 223 11.65 3.10 -5.85
CA GLY A 223 12.69 2.49 -6.67
C GLY A 223 14.03 3.24 -6.62
N SER A 224 14.36 3.79 -5.43
CA SER A 224 15.50 4.69 -5.26
C SER A 224 16.70 4.01 -4.58
N GLU A 225 16.79 2.68 -4.58
CA GLU A 225 17.85 1.92 -3.90
C GLU A 225 19.24 2.30 -4.38
N LYS A 226 19.44 2.38 -5.71
CA LYS A 226 20.71 2.78 -6.31
C LYS A 226 21.11 4.20 -5.92
N LYS A 227 20.14 5.12 -5.85
CA LYS A 227 20.42 6.50 -5.42
C LYS A 227 20.81 6.58 -3.95
N LEU A 228 20.20 5.73 -3.11
CA LEU A 228 20.57 5.61 -1.71
C LEU A 228 22.01 5.11 -1.56
N GLU A 229 22.38 4.09 -2.31
CA GLU A 229 23.74 3.55 -2.34
C GLU A 229 24.77 4.58 -2.81
N GLU A 230 24.48 5.26 -3.92
CA GLU A 230 25.34 6.34 -4.46
C GLU A 230 25.52 7.47 -3.44
N ALA A 231 24.46 7.88 -2.74
CA ALA A 231 24.52 8.88 -1.71
C ALA A 231 25.43 8.47 -0.55
N GLY A 232 25.25 7.24 -0.04
CA GLY A 232 26.10 6.71 1.03
C GLY A 232 27.57 6.60 0.65
N ASN A 233 27.85 6.11 -0.56
CA ASN A 233 29.21 5.98 -1.08
C ASN A 233 29.89 7.34 -1.27
N ASN A 234 29.20 8.31 -1.89
CA ASN A 234 29.72 9.64 -2.18
C ASN A 234 29.98 10.44 -0.90
N LEU A 235 29.06 10.36 0.05
CA LEU A 235 29.16 11.07 1.33
C LEU A 235 29.98 10.30 2.38
N LYS A 236 30.35 9.03 2.07
CA LYS A 236 31.03 8.09 2.99
C LYS A 236 30.25 7.89 4.30
N ILE A 237 28.94 7.76 4.20
CA ILE A 237 28.03 7.57 5.31
C ILE A 237 27.58 6.12 5.35
N PRO A 238 27.68 5.41 6.49
CA PRO A 238 27.17 4.05 6.63
C PRO A 238 25.65 4.02 6.50
N ILE A 239 25.14 3.06 5.74
CA ILE A 239 23.70 2.86 5.47
C ILE A 239 23.22 1.63 6.23
N PHE A 240 22.11 1.79 6.93
CA PHE A 240 21.33 0.69 7.51
C PHE A 240 19.94 0.66 6.90
N ASN A 241 19.37 -0.54 6.77
CA ASN A 241 17.95 -0.71 6.41
C ASN A 241 17.11 -0.90 7.68
N ILE A 242 15.90 -0.34 7.70
CA ILE A 242 14.95 -0.71 8.75
C ILE A 242 14.64 -2.21 8.66
N PRO A 243 14.46 -2.93 9.80
CA PRO A 243 14.05 -4.32 9.81
C PRO A 243 12.63 -4.49 9.23
N TYR A 244 12.26 -5.74 8.92
CA TYR A 244 10.95 -6.16 8.40
C TYR A 244 10.62 -5.79 6.96
N HIS A 245 11.57 -5.22 6.20
CA HIS A 245 11.38 -4.87 4.81
C HIS A 245 12.29 -5.65 3.88
N GLN A 246 11.92 -5.53 2.59
CA GLN A 246 12.78 -5.98 1.51
C GLN A 246 14.20 -5.45 1.73
N LYS A 247 15.18 -6.30 1.46
CA LYS A 247 16.58 -5.91 1.43
C LYS A 247 16.76 -4.79 0.40
N LEU A 248 16.96 -3.55 0.88
CA LEU A 248 17.11 -2.39 -0.01
C LEU A 248 18.42 -2.40 -0.78
N LEU A 249 19.50 -2.84 -0.12
CA LEU A 249 20.83 -2.90 -0.71
C LEU A 249 21.39 -4.30 -0.59
N GLY A 250 22.20 -4.71 -1.58
CA GLY A 250 22.96 -5.95 -1.58
C GLY A 250 24.14 -5.89 -0.61
N GLU A 251 24.68 -7.06 -0.23
CA GLU A 251 25.87 -7.14 0.63
C GLU A 251 27.12 -6.61 -0.09
N GLU A 252 27.05 -6.50 -1.40
CA GLU A 252 28.07 -5.92 -2.27
C GLU A 252 28.12 -4.37 -2.20
N ALA A 253 27.11 -3.73 -1.64
CA ALA A 253 27.10 -2.27 -1.52
C ALA A 253 28.05 -1.81 -0.41
N ASN A 254 29.11 -1.10 -0.78
CA ASN A 254 30.19 -0.71 0.13
C ASN A 254 29.77 0.08 1.37
N ALA A 255 28.74 0.92 1.24
CA ALA A 255 28.22 1.72 2.35
C ALA A 255 27.21 0.95 3.22
N TYR A 256 26.75 -0.23 2.78
CA TYR A 256 25.74 -0.99 3.49
C TYR A 256 26.31 -1.73 4.69
N MET A 257 25.76 -1.46 5.87
CA MET A 257 26.23 -2.01 7.15
C MET A 257 25.21 -2.96 7.80
N GLY A 258 24.13 -3.31 7.11
CA GLY A 258 23.12 -4.26 7.61
C GLY A 258 21.83 -3.61 8.08
N LEU A 259 21.16 -4.25 9.04
CA LEU A 259 19.84 -3.82 9.53
C LEU A 259 19.98 -2.81 10.66
N ALA A 260 19.07 -1.83 10.67
CA ALA A 260 18.89 -0.91 11.78
C ALA A 260 18.03 -1.56 12.90
N ASP A 261 18.44 -2.77 13.32
CA ASP A 261 17.79 -3.52 14.39
C ASP A 261 18.58 -3.36 15.69
N ILE A 262 18.06 -2.54 16.57
CA ILE A 262 18.73 -2.24 17.85
C ILE A 262 18.70 -3.38 18.85
N HIS A 263 17.85 -4.37 18.66
CA HIS A 263 17.69 -5.50 19.56
C HIS A 263 18.59 -6.67 19.16
N GLN A 264 18.72 -6.92 17.85
CA GLN A 264 19.38 -8.10 17.32
C GLN A 264 20.70 -7.80 16.59
N TYR A 265 20.97 -6.53 16.22
CA TYR A 265 22.12 -6.17 15.40
C TYR A 265 23.05 -5.16 16.08
N PRO A 266 24.09 -5.64 16.79
CA PRO A 266 25.03 -4.80 17.54
C PRO A 266 25.71 -3.67 16.73
N PRO A 267 26.09 -3.83 15.42
CA PRO A 267 26.69 -2.76 14.65
C PRO A 267 25.79 -1.52 14.52
N SER A 268 24.49 -1.69 14.28
CA SER A 268 23.57 -0.56 14.18
C SER A 268 23.42 0.17 15.52
N LYS A 269 23.30 -0.58 16.60
CA LYS A 269 23.26 -0.03 17.96
C LYS A 269 24.51 0.79 18.27
N PHE A 270 25.69 0.26 17.95
CA PHE A 270 26.97 0.98 18.12
C PHE A 270 27.02 2.26 17.31
N ALA A 271 26.66 2.20 16.02
CA ALA A 271 26.65 3.36 15.14
C ALA A 271 25.72 4.47 15.63
N LEU A 272 24.47 4.10 16.02
CA LEU A 272 23.47 5.04 16.51
C LEU A 272 23.88 5.71 17.83
N HIS A 273 24.45 4.93 18.79
CA HIS A 273 24.98 5.47 20.03
C HIS A 273 26.13 6.46 19.87
N LYS A 274 26.82 6.43 18.74
CA LYS A 274 27.97 7.31 18.47
C LYS A 274 27.64 8.41 17.48
N SER A 275 26.44 8.38 16.87
CA SER A 275 26.04 9.32 15.83
C SER A 275 25.87 10.73 16.36
N ASP A 276 26.25 11.71 15.56
CA ASP A 276 25.94 13.12 15.75
C ASP A 276 24.86 13.60 14.75
N LEU A 277 24.62 12.81 13.69
CA LEU A 277 23.54 13.02 12.72
C LEU A 277 22.97 11.67 12.29
N VAL A 278 21.64 11.57 12.24
CA VAL A 278 20.93 10.45 11.62
C VAL A 278 19.99 10.97 10.54
N LEU A 279 20.20 10.50 9.32
CA LEU A 279 19.36 10.76 8.16
C LEU A 279 18.43 9.58 7.93
N MET A 280 17.14 9.75 8.18
CA MET A 280 16.11 8.73 7.92
C MET A 280 15.43 9.04 6.58
N VAL A 281 15.67 8.18 5.59
CA VAL A 281 15.16 8.39 4.22
C VAL A 281 14.12 7.34 3.89
N GLY A 282 12.87 7.77 3.78
CA GLY A 282 11.73 6.87 3.57
C GLY A 282 11.48 5.91 4.73
N ALA A 283 12.06 6.17 5.90
CA ALA A 283 11.97 5.35 7.10
C ALA A 283 11.12 6.04 8.17
N ARG A 284 10.39 5.26 8.98
CA ARG A 284 9.65 5.77 10.13
C ARG A 284 10.51 5.71 11.40
N LEU A 285 10.31 6.70 12.24
CA LEU A 285 10.87 6.71 13.59
C LEU A 285 9.86 6.05 14.53
N ASP A 286 9.96 4.75 14.69
CA ASP A 286 9.04 3.92 15.46
C ASP A 286 9.70 3.24 16.67
N ASN A 287 9.04 2.24 17.24
CA ASN A 287 9.54 1.45 18.36
C ASN A 287 10.87 0.74 18.06
N GLN A 288 11.13 0.35 16.81
CA GLN A 288 12.40 -0.29 16.40
C GLN A 288 13.59 0.65 16.56
N MET A 289 13.33 1.95 16.42
CA MET A 289 14.30 3.02 16.63
C MET A 289 14.16 3.69 17.99
N ASN A 290 13.50 3.05 18.97
CA ASN A 290 13.22 3.62 20.28
C ASN A 290 12.62 5.03 20.23
N PHE A 291 11.81 5.31 19.18
CA PHE A 291 11.19 6.62 18.92
C PHE A 291 12.19 7.80 18.96
N GLY A 292 13.45 7.56 18.62
CA GLY A 292 14.52 8.57 18.66
C GLY A 292 15.01 8.92 20.07
N ASN A 293 14.66 8.14 21.08
CA ASN A 293 14.98 8.48 22.48
C ASN A 293 16.34 7.95 22.92
N PRO A 294 16.95 8.61 23.91
CA PRO A 294 18.09 8.06 24.63
C PRO A 294 17.72 6.71 25.33
N PRO A 295 18.67 5.82 25.58
CA PRO A 295 20.11 5.99 25.29
C PRO A 295 20.50 5.65 23.85
N LEU A 296 19.57 5.17 23.00
CA LEU A 296 19.90 4.76 21.63
C LEU A 296 20.44 5.94 20.82
N PHE A 297 19.71 7.03 20.84
CA PHE A 297 20.14 8.29 20.24
C PHE A 297 20.67 9.23 21.34
N PRO A 298 21.95 9.66 21.29
CA PRO A 298 22.41 10.71 22.18
C PRO A 298 21.53 11.97 22.09
N LYS A 299 21.33 12.68 23.16
CA LYS A 299 20.52 13.92 23.16
C LYS A 299 21.05 14.99 22.20
N SER A 300 22.34 14.92 21.86
CA SER A 300 23.02 15.82 20.92
C SER A 300 22.87 15.42 19.45
N THR A 301 22.37 14.21 19.17
CA THR A 301 22.20 13.72 17.80
C THR A 301 21.12 14.52 17.09
N LYS A 302 21.47 15.08 15.93
CA LYS A 302 20.48 15.69 15.03
C LYS A 302 19.78 14.57 14.25
N LEU A 303 18.45 14.65 14.18
CA LEU A 303 17.63 13.70 13.44
C LEU A 303 16.94 14.44 12.29
N VAL A 304 17.15 13.95 11.06
CA VAL A 304 16.51 14.46 9.84
C VAL A 304 15.69 13.37 9.21
N CYS A 305 14.39 13.61 9.02
CA CYS A 305 13.49 12.67 8.36
C CYS A 305 13.12 13.20 6.97
N ILE A 306 13.41 12.40 5.94
CA ILE A 306 13.05 12.69 4.55
C ILE A 306 11.96 11.69 4.16
N ASN A 307 10.71 12.12 4.25
CA ASN A 307 9.54 11.27 4.04
C ASN A 307 8.52 11.94 3.12
N GLY A 308 7.72 11.13 2.41
CA GLY A 308 6.62 11.61 1.55
C GLY A 308 5.34 11.96 2.34
N SER A 309 5.26 11.63 3.62
CA SER A 309 4.19 12.02 4.55
C SER A 309 4.72 11.96 5.98
N HIS A 310 4.04 12.65 6.87
CA HIS A 310 4.31 12.60 8.32
C HIS A 310 3.84 11.30 8.95
#